data_be8a57a0c6e531eb1f2896fc27c3af4b
#
_entry.id   be8a57a0c6e531eb1f2896fc27c3af4b
#
_cell.length_a   1.000
_cell.length_b   1.000
_cell.length_c   1.000
_cell.angle_alpha   90.00
_cell.angle_beta   90.00
_cell.angle_gamma   90.00
#
_symmetry.space_group_name_H-M   'P 1'
#
loop_
_entity.id
_entity.type
_entity.pdbx_description
1 polymer ?
#
loop_
_entity_poly.entity_id
_entity_poly.type
_entity_poly.pdbx_seq_one_letter_code
_entity_poly.pdbx_strand_id
1 'polypeptide(L)'
;RKESSAASDVYKRQDHASETEAIAASNPDSHGVYVVPAFTGLGAPHWDAEARGGIFGLTRDAGVADIVTATLQSVSYQSQDLLNAMASDGVAPTVVRVDGGMIENDWMAQNLADQLGIEVHRPAVTETTALGAAYLAGLALGVYPSLDAIAEGWQLARCFKRELPAQAAAQRYAGWVDAVARVKSV
;
A
#
# COMPACT_ATOMS: atom_id res chain seq x y z
N ARG A 1 -7.41 -22.81 -7.17
CA ARG A 1 -6.77 -23.01 -8.48
C ARG A 1 -5.35 -22.51 -8.36
N LYS A 2 -4.39 -23.43 -8.28
CA LYS A 2 -2.97 -23.05 -8.35
C LYS A 2 -2.66 -22.72 -9.81
N GLU A 3 -2.62 -21.46 -10.12
CA GLU A 3 -1.98 -20.99 -11.35
C GLU A 3 -0.54 -20.64 -11.02
N SER A 4 0.27 -21.64 -10.89
CA SER A 4 1.72 -21.49 -10.88
C SER A 4 2.19 -21.82 -12.28
N SER A 5 2.55 -20.81 -13.08
CA SER A 5 3.39 -21.12 -14.24
C SER A 5 4.77 -21.45 -13.72
N ALA A 6 5.39 -22.52 -14.24
CA ALA A 6 6.74 -22.94 -13.87
C ALA A 6 7.76 -21.77 -13.94
N ALA A 7 7.53 -20.79 -14.82
CA ALA A 7 8.34 -19.58 -14.92
C ALA A 7 8.22 -18.68 -13.70
N SER A 8 7.05 -18.54 -13.06
CA SER A 8 6.90 -17.71 -11.86
C SER A 8 7.55 -18.33 -10.63
N ASP A 9 7.65 -19.66 -10.57
CA ASP A 9 8.25 -20.35 -9.44
C ASP A 9 9.78 -20.27 -9.44
N VAL A 10 10.40 -20.18 -10.62
CA VAL A 10 11.86 -20.03 -10.75
C VAL A 10 12.37 -18.69 -10.20
N TYR A 11 11.54 -17.64 -10.22
CA TYR A 11 11.92 -16.29 -9.78
C TYR A 11 11.43 -15.93 -8.38
N LYS A 12 10.60 -16.76 -7.76
CA LYS A 12 10.15 -16.55 -6.38
C LYS A 12 11.32 -16.82 -5.43
N ARG A 13 11.74 -15.77 -4.73
CA ARG A 13 12.75 -15.86 -3.67
C ARG A 13 12.16 -16.03 -2.29
N GLN A 14 10.85 -16.17 -2.20
CA GLN A 14 10.09 -16.36 -0.97
C GLN A 14 8.95 -17.35 -1.24
N ASP A 15 8.67 -18.20 -0.27
CA ASP A 15 7.63 -19.23 -0.38
C ASP A 15 6.23 -18.62 -0.17
N HIS A 16 6.14 -17.59 0.66
CA HIS A 16 4.89 -16.90 0.99
C HIS A 16 5.04 -15.37 1.03
N ALA A 17 3.98 -14.67 0.62
CA ALA A 17 3.93 -13.19 0.71
C ALA A 17 4.05 -12.69 2.16
N SER A 18 3.63 -13.48 3.15
CA SER A 18 3.76 -13.17 4.58
C SER A 18 5.21 -13.05 5.06
N GLU A 19 6.19 -13.65 4.36
CA GLU A 19 7.60 -13.52 4.71
C GLU A 19 8.13 -12.10 4.55
N THR A 20 7.46 -11.28 3.71
CA THR A 20 7.83 -9.88 3.50
C THR A 20 7.74 -9.04 4.78
N GLU A 21 6.83 -9.39 5.69
CA GLU A 21 6.71 -8.71 6.98
C GLU A 21 7.97 -8.89 7.83
N ALA A 22 8.43 -10.14 8.00
CA ALA A 22 9.61 -10.43 8.79
C ALA A 22 10.87 -9.80 8.18
N ILE A 23 10.98 -9.80 6.85
CA ILE A 23 12.09 -9.16 6.14
C ILE A 23 12.08 -7.65 6.39
N ALA A 24 10.95 -6.98 6.20
CA ALA A 24 10.84 -5.54 6.39
C ALA A 24 10.98 -5.13 7.86
N ALA A 25 10.48 -5.95 8.80
CA ALA A 25 10.67 -5.70 10.23
C ALA A 25 12.14 -5.78 10.66
N SER A 26 12.93 -6.69 10.06
CA SER A 26 14.36 -6.81 10.32
C SER A 26 15.21 -5.77 9.57
N ASN A 27 14.68 -5.19 8.50
CA ASN A 27 15.34 -4.19 7.66
C ASN A 27 14.37 -3.03 7.35
N PRO A 28 14.01 -2.20 8.36
CA PRO A 28 12.93 -1.22 8.24
C PRO A 28 13.29 0.00 7.38
N ASP A 29 14.53 0.13 6.98
CA ASP A 29 15.02 1.14 6.05
C ASP A 29 15.44 0.46 4.73
N SER A 30 14.99 0.99 3.60
CA SER A 30 15.42 0.54 2.27
C SER A 30 16.80 1.07 1.84
N HIS A 31 17.49 1.82 2.73
CA HIS A 31 18.81 2.41 2.51
C HIS A 31 18.92 3.20 1.20
N GLY A 32 17.86 3.94 0.87
CA GLY A 32 17.79 4.76 -0.35
C GLY A 32 17.42 4.00 -1.61
N VAL A 33 17.04 2.72 -1.50
CA VAL A 33 16.44 1.97 -2.61
C VAL A 33 14.97 2.35 -2.76
N TYR A 34 14.54 2.62 -3.98
CA TYR A 34 13.14 2.90 -4.34
C TYR A 34 12.68 1.96 -5.43
N VAL A 35 11.50 1.39 -5.27
CA VAL A 35 10.82 0.57 -6.29
C VAL A 35 9.59 1.32 -6.75
N VAL A 36 9.53 1.64 -8.05
CA VAL A 36 8.32 2.21 -8.67
C VAL A 36 7.61 1.11 -9.45
N PRO A 37 6.47 0.58 -8.96
CA PRO A 37 5.82 -0.59 -9.56
C PRO A 37 4.86 -0.19 -10.71
N ALA A 38 5.35 0.57 -11.69
CA ALA A 38 4.57 0.98 -12.87
C ALA A 38 4.52 -0.15 -13.91
N PHE A 39 4.02 -1.34 -13.54
CA PHE A 39 4.00 -2.52 -14.42
C PHE A 39 3.09 -2.34 -15.64
N THR A 40 2.02 -1.57 -15.49
CA THR A 40 1.04 -1.25 -16.55
C THR A 40 0.87 0.27 -16.71
N GLY A 41 1.91 1.03 -16.37
CA GLY A 41 1.89 2.48 -16.31
C GLY A 41 1.66 3.00 -14.89
N LEU A 42 1.65 4.32 -14.75
CA LEU A 42 1.32 5.04 -13.52
C LEU A 42 -0.16 5.45 -13.56
N GLY A 43 -0.91 5.09 -12.52
CA GLY A 43 -2.28 5.54 -12.30
C GLY A 43 -2.36 6.97 -11.77
N ALA A 44 -3.43 7.26 -11.04
CA ALA A 44 -3.60 8.55 -10.37
C ALA A 44 -2.43 8.84 -9.39
N PRO A 45 -1.99 10.09 -9.30
CA PRO A 45 -2.40 11.28 -10.03
C PRO A 45 -1.67 11.49 -11.37
N HIS A 46 -0.78 10.60 -11.75
CA HIS A 46 0.15 10.78 -12.87
C HIS A 46 -0.48 10.49 -14.25
N TRP A 47 -1.36 9.47 -14.32
CA TRP A 47 -2.08 9.04 -15.54
C TRP A 47 -1.16 8.81 -16.75
N ASP A 48 0.00 8.17 -16.54
CA ASP A 48 1.00 7.88 -17.57
C ASP A 48 1.00 6.37 -17.88
N ALA A 49 0.30 5.99 -18.96
CA ALA A 49 0.18 4.60 -19.39
C ALA A 49 1.47 4.03 -19.98
N GLU A 50 2.39 4.90 -20.42
CA GLU A 50 3.65 4.49 -21.05
C GLU A 50 4.79 4.35 -20.04
N ALA A 51 4.63 4.86 -18.81
CA ALA A 51 5.59 4.65 -17.73
C ALA A 51 5.83 3.16 -17.47
N ARG A 52 7.04 2.80 -17.11
CA ARG A 52 7.40 1.41 -16.73
C ARG A 52 8.11 1.40 -15.41
N GLY A 53 7.92 0.30 -14.66
CA GLY A 53 8.52 0.14 -13.34
C GLY A 53 10.04 0.21 -13.36
N GLY A 54 10.60 0.68 -12.25
CA GLY A 54 12.04 0.81 -12.07
C GLY A 54 12.47 0.58 -10.63
N ILE A 55 13.72 0.21 -10.45
CA ILE A 55 14.40 0.12 -9.15
C ILE A 55 15.56 1.10 -9.19
N PHE A 56 15.61 2.00 -8.21
CA PHE A 56 16.60 3.07 -8.13
C PHE A 56 17.33 3.02 -6.79
N GLY A 57 18.50 3.68 -6.73
CA GLY A 57 19.27 3.78 -5.49
C GLY A 57 20.07 2.53 -5.13
N LEU A 58 20.24 1.57 -6.05
CA LEU A 58 21.05 0.38 -5.80
C LEU A 58 22.52 0.75 -5.62
N THR A 59 23.11 0.31 -4.52
CA THR A 59 24.54 0.39 -4.22
C THR A 59 25.13 -1.03 -4.18
N ARG A 60 26.45 -1.14 -3.96
CA ARG A 60 27.11 -2.43 -3.78
C ARG A 60 26.54 -3.22 -2.58
N ASP A 61 26.08 -2.49 -1.55
CA ASP A 61 25.60 -3.06 -0.29
C ASP A 61 24.09 -3.35 -0.31
N ALA A 62 23.38 -2.90 -1.36
CA ALA A 62 21.95 -3.15 -1.50
C ALA A 62 21.65 -4.66 -1.68
N GLY A 63 20.77 -5.19 -0.85
CA GLY A 63 20.39 -6.59 -0.84
C GLY A 63 18.90 -6.82 -1.13
N VAL A 64 18.49 -8.09 -1.08
CA VAL A 64 17.08 -8.48 -1.27
C VAL A 64 16.17 -7.82 -0.25
N ALA A 65 16.63 -7.68 1.00
CA ALA A 65 15.83 -7.06 2.07
C ALA A 65 15.51 -5.60 1.76
N ASP A 66 16.46 -4.84 1.20
CA ASP A 66 16.23 -3.43 0.81
C ASP A 66 15.18 -3.32 -0.31
N ILE A 67 15.24 -4.23 -1.29
CA ILE A 67 14.27 -4.28 -2.39
C ILE A 67 12.87 -4.65 -1.87
N VAL A 68 12.76 -5.64 -0.96
CA VAL A 68 11.49 -6.03 -0.36
C VAL A 68 10.90 -4.87 0.43
N THR A 69 11.69 -4.24 1.30
CA THR A 69 11.27 -3.07 2.08
C THR A 69 10.85 -1.91 1.17
N ALA A 70 11.65 -1.57 0.15
CA ALA A 70 11.32 -0.53 -0.82
C ALA A 70 10.01 -0.84 -1.58
N THR A 71 9.75 -2.10 -1.89
CA THR A 71 8.50 -2.53 -2.54
C THR A 71 7.30 -2.32 -1.63
N LEU A 72 7.37 -2.67 -0.35
CA LEU A 72 6.29 -2.38 0.60
C LEU A 72 6.12 -0.88 0.81
N GLN A 73 7.20 -0.11 0.95
CA GLN A 73 7.15 1.35 1.07
C GLN A 73 6.52 2.03 -0.13
N SER A 74 6.68 1.47 -1.34
CA SER A 74 6.11 2.05 -2.56
C SER A 74 4.60 2.21 -2.50
N VAL A 75 3.90 1.31 -1.82
CA VAL A 75 2.45 1.39 -1.60
C VAL A 75 2.07 2.59 -0.73
N SER A 76 2.87 2.85 0.32
CA SER A 76 2.66 4.01 1.19
C SER A 76 2.91 5.32 0.45
N TYR A 77 3.93 5.37 -0.42
CA TYR A 77 4.23 6.55 -1.22
C TYR A 77 3.17 6.82 -2.29
N GLN A 78 2.70 5.79 -3.00
CA GLN A 78 1.59 5.94 -3.95
C GLN A 78 0.31 6.41 -3.26
N SER A 79 0.04 5.92 -2.05
CA SER A 79 -1.08 6.39 -1.24
C SER A 79 -0.91 7.86 -0.86
N GLN A 80 0.31 8.30 -0.55
CA GLN A 80 0.62 9.71 -0.28
C GLN A 80 0.41 10.58 -1.54
N ASP A 81 0.83 10.11 -2.73
CA ASP A 81 0.59 10.81 -4.01
C ASP A 81 -0.92 11.05 -4.20
N LEU A 82 -1.73 10.02 -3.96
CA LEU A 82 -3.18 10.10 -4.07
C LEU A 82 -3.79 11.07 -3.06
N LEU A 83 -3.39 10.99 -1.78
CA LEU A 83 -3.88 11.90 -0.75
C LEU A 83 -3.47 13.35 -1.00
N ASN A 84 -2.27 13.58 -1.54
CA ASN A 84 -1.84 14.93 -1.93
C ASN A 84 -2.71 15.48 -3.07
N ALA A 85 -3.06 14.66 -4.05
CA ALA A 85 -3.98 15.05 -5.12
C ALA A 85 -5.39 15.38 -4.57
N MET A 86 -5.92 14.52 -3.69
CA MET A 86 -7.21 14.76 -3.03
C MET A 86 -7.20 16.04 -2.20
N ALA A 87 -6.11 16.32 -1.49
CA ALA A 87 -5.95 17.55 -0.72
C ALA A 87 -5.96 18.79 -1.62
N SER A 88 -5.39 18.71 -2.82
CA SER A 88 -5.44 19.79 -3.82
C SER A 88 -6.86 20.05 -4.31
N ASP A 89 -7.72 19.03 -4.28
CA ASP A 89 -9.15 19.13 -4.58
C ASP A 89 -10.01 19.51 -3.36
N GLY A 90 -9.36 19.84 -2.23
CA GLY A 90 -10.02 20.25 -0.99
C GLY A 90 -10.47 19.10 -0.08
N VAL A 91 -10.06 17.88 -0.35
CA VAL A 91 -10.39 16.69 0.47
C VAL A 91 -9.18 16.27 1.28
N ALA A 92 -9.23 16.47 2.59
CA ALA A 92 -8.16 16.09 3.51
C ALA A 92 -8.66 15.06 4.55
N PRO A 93 -8.56 13.76 4.27
CA PRO A 93 -9.00 12.73 5.22
C PRO A 93 -8.08 12.71 6.45
N THR A 94 -8.67 12.47 7.61
CA THR A 94 -7.95 12.29 8.89
C THR A 94 -7.77 10.82 9.24
N VAL A 95 -8.48 9.93 8.55
CA VAL A 95 -8.47 8.48 8.73
C VAL A 95 -8.52 7.81 7.37
N VAL A 96 -7.72 6.78 7.17
CA VAL A 96 -7.81 5.85 6.04
C VAL A 96 -8.24 4.49 6.55
N ARG A 97 -9.32 3.96 6.00
CA ARG A 97 -9.72 2.55 6.19
C ARG A 97 -9.09 1.73 5.08
N VAL A 98 -8.48 0.61 5.47
CA VAL A 98 -7.71 -0.25 4.56
C VAL A 98 -8.25 -1.66 4.58
N ASP A 99 -8.14 -2.38 3.46
CA ASP A 99 -8.59 -3.75 3.32
C ASP A 99 -7.68 -4.57 2.38
N GLY A 100 -8.01 -5.84 2.21
CA GLY A 100 -7.30 -6.79 1.37
C GLY A 100 -6.12 -7.47 2.06
N GLY A 101 -5.58 -8.50 1.44
CA GLY A 101 -4.55 -9.37 2.05
C GLY A 101 -3.25 -8.67 2.40
N MET A 102 -2.86 -7.62 1.68
CA MET A 102 -1.61 -6.90 1.95
C MET A 102 -1.63 -6.20 3.32
N ILE A 103 -2.80 -5.76 3.78
CA ILE A 103 -2.92 -5.03 5.04
C ILE A 103 -2.90 -5.94 6.28
N GLU A 104 -2.88 -7.26 6.09
CA GLU A 104 -2.63 -8.23 7.16
C GLU A 104 -1.18 -8.12 7.69
N ASN A 105 -0.27 -7.65 6.86
CA ASN A 105 1.10 -7.30 7.23
C ASN A 105 1.11 -6.05 8.12
N ASP A 106 1.42 -6.24 9.41
CA ASP A 106 1.42 -5.17 10.41
C ASP A 106 2.49 -4.12 10.13
N TRP A 107 3.65 -4.53 9.64
CA TRP A 107 4.72 -3.61 9.27
C TRP A 107 4.28 -2.67 8.15
N MET A 108 3.61 -3.23 7.13
CA MET A 108 3.09 -2.45 6.01
C MET A 108 2.02 -1.45 6.47
N ALA A 109 1.08 -1.87 7.33
CA ALA A 109 0.04 -1.01 7.88
C ALA A 109 0.63 0.13 8.72
N GLN A 110 1.66 -0.16 9.54
CA GLN A 110 2.37 0.84 10.31
C GLN A 110 3.14 1.81 9.40
N ASN A 111 3.85 1.29 8.38
CA ASN A 111 4.58 2.12 7.42
C ASN A 111 3.64 3.06 6.65
N LEU A 112 2.42 2.62 6.35
CA LEU A 112 1.39 3.45 5.73
C LEU A 112 1.00 4.60 6.67
N ALA A 113 0.71 4.33 7.95
CA ALA A 113 0.40 5.37 8.94
C ALA A 113 1.57 6.35 9.15
N ASP A 114 2.79 5.83 9.19
CA ASP A 114 4.02 6.60 9.33
C ASP A 114 4.22 7.58 8.17
N GLN A 115 4.00 7.10 6.95
CA GLN A 115 4.15 7.92 5.76
C GLN A 115 3.04 8.96 5.63
N LEU A 116 1.78 8.54 5.75
CA LEU A 116 0.63 9.43 5.55
C LEU A 116 0.43 10.44 6.69
N GLY A 117 0.82 10.10 7.91
CA GLY A 117 0.64 10.94 9.09
C GLY A 117 -0.78 11.08 9.59
N ILE A 118 -1.64 10.16 9.20
CA ILE A 118 -3.03 10.04 9.62
C ILE A 118 -3.28 8.62 10.14
N GLU A 119 -4.39 8.43 10.84
CA GLU A 119 -4.73 7.10 11.36
C GLU A 119 -5.08 6.13 10.22
N VAL A 120 -4.54 4.91 10.30
CA VAL A 120 -4.86 3.79 9.41
C VAL A 120 -5.66 2.77 10.20
N HIS A 121 -6.89 2.53 9.78
CA HIS A 121 -7.83 1.63 10.43
C HIS A 121 -7.99 0.35 9.64
N ARG A 122 -7.58 -0.78 10.25
CA ARG A 122 -7.80 -2.12 9.70
C ARG A 122 -9.07 -2.72 10.31
N PRO A 123 -10.05 -3.17 9.49
CA PRO A 123 -11.26 -3.83 9.97
C PRO A 123 -10.98 -5.25 10.48
N ALA A 124 -11.94 -5.80 11.23
CA ALA A 124 -11.92 -7.20 11.66
C ALA A 124 -12.06 -8.18 10.48
N VAL A 125 -12.73 -7.77 9.42
CA VAL A 125 -12.85 -8.54 8.17
C VAL A 125 -12.10 -7.79 7.09
N THR A 126 -11.04 -8.41 6.56
CA THR A 126 -10.16 -7.82 5.54
C THR A 126 -10.63 -8.10 4.11
N GLU A 127 -11.50 -9.10 3.89
CA GLU A 127 -12.11 -9.44 2.59
C GLU A 127 -13.35 -8.59 2.31
N THR A 128 -13.19 -7.27 2.21
CA THR A 128 -14.32 -6.34 2.11
C THR A 128 -15.02 -6.35 0.76
N THR A 129 -14.35 -6.78 -0.31
CA THR A 129 -14.97 -6.87 -1.65
C THR A 129 -16.10 -7.89 -1.66
N ALA A 130 -15.85 -9.11 -1.16
CA ALA A 130 -16.85 -10.15 -1.06
C ALA A 130 -17.96 -9.76 -0.07
N LEU A 131 -17.58 -9.17 1.07
CA LEU A 131 -18.50 -8.68 2.07
C LEU A 131 -19.41 -7.57 1.52
N GLY A 132 -18.87 -6.64 0.75
CA GLY A 132 -19.62 -5.57 0.11
C GLY A 132 -20.66 -6.10 -0.88
N ALA A 133 -20.30 -7.08 -1.70
CA ALA A 133 -21.25 -7.74 -2.59
C ALA A 133 -22.40 -8.44 -1.81
N ALA A 134 -22.07 -9.12 -0.70
CA ALA A 134 -23.04 -9.75 0.17
C ALA A 134 -23.98 -8.71 0.84
N TYR A 135 -23.43 -7.58 1.28
CA TYR A 135 -24.23 -6.48 1.85
C TYR A 135 -25.20 -5.88 0.85
N LEU A 136 -24.78 -5.65 -0.38
CA LEU A 136 -25.65 -5.13 -1.44
C LEU A 136 -26.77 -6.10 -1.79
N ALA A 137 -26.47 -7.41 -1.87
CA ALA A 137 -27.49 -8.44 -2.06
C ALA A 137 -28.47 -8.50 -0.88
N GLY A 138 -27.95 -8.45 0.34
CA GLY A 138 -28.78 -8.44 1.55
C GLY A 138 -29.67 -7.19 1.66
N LEU A 139 -29.17 -6.03 1.26
CA LEU A 139 -29.95 -4.80 1.19
C LEU A 139 -31.10 -4.92 0.17
N ALA A 140 -30.81 -5.46 -1.02
CA ALA A 140 -31.80 -5.65 -2.07
C ALA A 140 -32.91 -6.64 -1.66
N LEU A 141 -32.60 -7.64 -0.83
CA LEU A 141 -33.54 -8.65 -0.32
C LEU A 141 -34.22 -8.23 1.01
N GLY A 142 -33.90 -7.03 1.53
CA GLY A 142 -34.46 -6.55 2.80
C GLY A 142 -33.92 -7.24 4.07
N VAL A 143 -32.77 -7.94 3.96
CA VAL A 143 -32.04 -8.50 5.09
C VAL A 143 -31.45 -7.39 5.97
N TYR A 144 -30.93 -6.34 5.31
CA TYR A 144 -30.48 -5.12 5.94
C TYR A 144 -31.45 -3.99 5.63
N PRO A 145 -31.87 -3.20 6.64
CA PRO A 145 -32.89 -2.16 6.45
C PRO A 145 -32.29 -0.90 5.72
N SER A 146 -30.98 -0.66 5.83
CA SER A 146 -30.33 0.52 5.26
C SER A 146 -28.81 0.35 5.15
N LEU A 147 -28.16 1.26 4.42
CA LEU A 147 -26.70 1.36 4.38
C LEU A 147 -26.13 1.73 5.75
N ASP A 148 -26.83 2.55 6.53
CA ASP A 148 -26.41 2.93 7.88
C ASP A 148 -26.34 1.73 8.81
N ALA A 149 -27.36 0.84 8.75
CA ALA A 149 -27.36 -0.40 9.53
C ALA A 149 -26.18 -1.33 9.14
N ILE A 150 -25.76 -1.33 7.87
CA ILE A 150 -24.55 -2.05 7.43
C ILE A 150 -23.30 -1.36 7.99
N ALA A 151 -23.25 -0.04 7.95
CA ALA A 151 -22.11 0.74 8.44
C ALA A 151 -21.89 0.59 9.96
N GLU A 152 -22.96 0.46 10.74
CA GLU A 152 -22.89 0.17 12.18
C GLU A 152 -22.26 -1.19 12.50
N GLY A 153 -22.33 -2.13 11.57
CA GLY A 153 -21.70 -3.44 11.69
C GLY A 153 -20.17 -3.43 11.48
N TRP A 154 -19.61 -2.30 11.05
CA TRP A 154 -18.17 -2.19 10.82
C TRP A 154 -17.40 -2.24 12.16
N GLN A 155 -16.41 -3.13 12.25
CA GLN A 155 -15.61 -3.31 13.46
C GLN A 155 -14.14 -3.00 13.19
N LEU A 156 -13.56 -2.12 14.02
CA LEU A 156 -12.15 -1.84 14.03
C LEU A 156 -11.40 -2.98 14.73
N ALA A 157 -10.49 -3.66 14.01
CA ALA A 157 -9.56 -4.63 14.61
C ALA A 157 -8.33 -3.94 15.16
N ARG A 158 -7.72 -3.02 14.39
CA ARG A 158 -6.50 -2.33 14.78
C ARG A 158 -6.43 -0.92 14.17
N CYS A 159 -5.93 0.02 14.97
CA CYS A 159 -5.60 1.38 14.56
C CYS A 159 -4.09 1.54 14.61
N PHE A 160 -3.49 1.99 13.51
CA PHE A 160 -2.09 2.36 13.40
C PHE A 160 -1.98 3.87 13.37
N LYS A 161 -1.04 4.42 14.14
CA LYS A 161 -0.76 5.85 14.22
C LYS A 161 0.70 6.10 13.86
N ARG A 162 1.00 7.31 13.41
CA ARG A 162 2.38 7.68 13.08
C ARG A 162 3.31 7.53 14.27
N GLU A 163 4.38 6.78 14.08
CA GLU A 163 5.51 6.64 15.00
C GLU A 163 6.77 7.28 14.41
N LEU A 164 6.90 7.29 13.06
CA LEU A 164 8.03 7.91 12.37
C LEU A 164 7.95 9.43 12.44
N PRO A 165 9.06 10.14 12.78
CA PRO A 165 9.12 11.59 12.73
C PRO A 165 8.71 12.14 11.35
N ALA A 166 7.89 13.20 11.32
CA ALA A 166 7.38 13.79 10.08
C ALA A 166 8.49 14.20 9.10
N GLN A 167 9.62 14.68 9.62
CA GLN A 167 10.78 15.05 8.80
C GLN A 167 11.38 13.84 8.09
N ALA A 168 11.47 12.69 8.75
CA ALA A 168 11.98 11.46 8.16
C ALA A 168 11.02 10.93 7.06
N ALA A 169 9.70 10.96 7.31
CA ALA A 169 8.71 10.61 6.31
C ALA A 169 8.80 11.52 5.07
N ALA A 170 8.93 12.83 5.27
CA ALA A 170 9.08 13.79 4.18
C ALA A 170 10.36 13.57 3.36
N GLN A 171 11.47 13.24 4.04
CA GLN A 171 12.74 12.93 3.35
C GLN A 171 12.63 11.68 2.48
N ARG A 172 12.03 10.60 3.00
CA ARG A 172 11.78 9.37 2.24
C ARG A 172 10.87 9.64 1.04
N TYR A 173 9.82 10.42 1.24
CA TYR A 173 8.90 10.78 0.16
C TYR A 173 9.55 11.65 -0.93
N ALA A 174 10.47 12.54 -0.59
CA ALA A 174 11.22 13.31 -1.58
C ALA A 174 12.03 12.41 -2.55
N GLY A 175 12.65 11.34 -2.02
CA GLY A 175 13.33 10.35 -2.86
C GLY A 175 12.37 9.54 -3.74
N TRP A 176 11.16 9.25 -3.27
CA TRP A 176 10.11 8.64 -4.08
C TRP A 176 9.70 9.53 -5.25
N VAL A 177 9.47 10.82 -5.02
CA VAL A 177 9.13 11.79 -6.08
C VAL A 177 10.19 11.83 -7.17
N ASP A 178 11.49 11.82 -6.79
CA ASP A 178 12.60 11.72 -7.74
C ASP A 178 12.57 10.39 -8.54
N ALA A 179 12.33 9.27 -7.86
CA ALA A 179 12.23 7.97 -8.51
C ALA A 179 11.05 7.90 -9.52
N VAL A 180 9.88 8.43 -9.15
CA VAL A 180 8.72 8.53 -10.06
C VAL A 180 9.03 9.41 -11.27
N ALA A 181 9.72 10.54 -11.07
CA ALA A 181 10.08 11.43 -12.16
C ALA A 181 10.97 10.75 -13.22
N ARG A 182 11.77 9.74 -12.82
CA ARG A 182 12.65 8.98 -13.72
C ARG A 182 11.93 7.93 -14.56
N VAL A 183 10.75 7.50 -14.17
CA VAL A 183 9.96 6.48 -14.90
C VAL A 183 8.88 7.09 -15.77
N LYS A 184 8.56 8.37 -15.57
CA LYS A 184 7.58 9.08 -16.42
C LYS A 184 8.04 9.12 -17.86
N SER A 185 7.08 8.97 -18.77
CA SER A 185 7.38 8.91 -20.20
C SER A 185 7.73 10.27 -20.82
N VAL A 186 7.29 11.39 -20.25
CA VAL A 186 7.78 12.79 -20.47
C VAL A 186 7.07 13.76 -19.54
#